data_0d06f57acb9b66b6c15cd02d88098f46
#
_entry.id   0d06f57acb9b66b6c15cd02d88098f46
#
_cell.length_a   1.000
_cell.length_b   1.000
_cell.length_c   1.000
_cell.angle_alpha   90.00
_cell.angle_beta   90.00
_cell.angle_gamma   90.00
#
_symmetry.space_group_name_H-M   'P 1'
#
loop_
_entity.id
_entity.type
_entity.pdbx_description
1 polymer ?
#
loop_
_entity_poly.entity_id
_entity_poly.type
_entity_poly.pdbx_seq_one_letter_code
_entity_poly.pdbx_strand_id
1 'polypeptide(L)'
;IELCGGLSNREMQSQVLDSLEIERERGRTVKAQSVALKFKKNGSNYNLNLIDTPGHVDFAYEVSRSLAACDGAILLIDASQGVEAQTLSTCYNAIEQGLTILPVLNKIDLPQSDPDRVKKEIEEIIGIDASNAPCISAKNGDGVEELLNIIIDEIPSPEGEINSALEALIIDSWFDQYLGVVSLVKVMNGKIIQGEKIKFNSSGNVHLAEKIGFFTPKRQEKNQLSVGAVSYTHLTLPTNSN
;
A
#
# COMPACT_ATOMS: atom_id res chain seq x y z
N ILE A 1 2.24 -10.91 4.31
CA ILE A 1 1.83 -11.74 3.14
C ILE A 1 1.67 -13.20 3.57
N GLU A 2 2.64 -13.77 4.26
CA GLU A 2 2.63 -15.16 4.71
C GLU A 2 1.42 -15.47 5.62
N LEU A 3 1.22 -14.71 6.69
CA LEU A 3 0.09 -14.87 7.63
C LEU A 3 -1.29 -14.73 6.96
N CYS A 4 -1.36 -13.98 5.87
CA CYS A 4 -2.59 -13.79 5.10
C CYS A 4 -2.77 -14.83 3.98
N GLY A 5 -1.90 -15.84 3.90
CA GLY A 5 -1.98 -16.91 2.89
C GLY A 5 -1.76 -16.44 1.45
N GLY A 6 -1.11 -15.31 1.24
CA GLY A 6 -0.84 -14.76 -0.09
C GLY A 6 0.18 -15.57 -0.91
N LEU A 7 1.09 -16.26 -0.24
CA LEU A 7 2.10 -17.14 -0.83
C LEU A 7 2.33 -18.37 0.02
N SER A 8 2.71 -19.48 -0.62
CA SER A 8 3.20 -20.67 0.09
C SER A 8 4.63 -20.47 0.57
N ASN A 9 5.06 -21.19 1.62
CA ASN A 9 6.42 -21.12 2.15
C ASN A 9 7.52 -21.38 1.10
N ARG A 10 7.20 -22.09 0.01
CA ARG A 10 8.13 -22.36 -1.10
C ARG A 10 8.27 -21.17 -2.07
N GLU A 11 7.25 -20.32 -2.13
CA GLU A 11 7.21 -19.14 -2.99
C GLU A 11 7.70 -17.89 -2.26
N MET A 12 7.81 -17.94 -0.92
CA MET A 12 8.37 -16.87 -0.11
C MET A 12 9.87 -16.73 -0.37
N GLN A 13 10.23 -15.61 -0.99
CA GLN A 13 11.61 -15.16 -1.15
C GLN A 13 11.80 -13.89 -0.33
N SER A 14 13.02 -13.57 0.04
CA SER A 14 13.33 -12.26 0.57
C SER A 14 12.92 -11.19 -0.45
N GLN A 15 12.26 -10.12 0.01
CA GLN A 15 11.84 -9.01 -0.84
C GLN A 15 10.84 -9.41 -1.95
N VAL A 16 9.81 -10.14 -1.59
CA VAL A 16 8.77 -10.65 -2.54
C VAL A 16 8.12 -9.53 -3.35
N LEU A 17 7.98 -8.33 -2.79
CA LEU A 17 7.38 -7.18 -3.46
C LEU A 17 8.37 -6.44 -4.37
N ASP A 18 9.67 -6.55 -4.15
CA ASP A 18 10.68 -5.91 -4.98
C ASP A 18 10.79 -6.61 -6.35
N SER A 19 10.13 -6.05 -7.34
CA SER A 19 10.02 -6.64 -8.68
C SER A 19 11.19 -6.30 -9.60
N LEU A 20 11.89 -5.19 -9.32
CA LEU A 20 13.02 -4.71 -10.12
C LEU A 20 14.34 -5.37 -9.67
N GLU A 21 15.20 -5.69 -10.63
CA GLU A 21 16.52 -6.28 -10.36
C GLU A 21 17.37 -5.37 -9.46
N ILE A 22 17.32 -4.06 -9.71
CA ILE A 22 18.03 -3.05 -8.91
C ILE A 22 17.53 -2.96 -7.46
N GLU A 23 16.23 -3.23 -7.22
CA GLU A 23 15.66 -3.26 -5.86
C GLU A 23 16.24 -4.42 -5.07
N ARG A 24 16.34 -5.60 -5.70
CA ARG A 24 16.89 -6.82 -5.09
C ARG A 24 18.39 -6.71 -4.84
N GLU A 25 19.14 -6.12 -5.79
CA GLU A 25 20.58 -5.92 -5.64
C GLU A 25 20.93 -4.92 -4.53
N ARG A 26 20.16 -3.85 -4.40
CA ARG A 26 20.40 -2.77 -3.43
C ARG A 26 19.66 -2.95 -2.11
N GLY A 27 18.72 -3.89 -2.03
CA GLY A 27 17.86 -4.09 -0.86
C GLY A 27 17.02 -2.88 -0.49
N ARG A 28 16.55 -2.13 -1.50
CA ARG A 28 15.77 -0.90 -1.33
C ARG A 28 14.64 -0.86 -2.34
N THR A 29 13.42 -0.60 -1.88
CA THR A 29 12.26 -0.35 -2.74
C THR A 29 12.46 0.96 -3.49
N VAL A 30 12.30 0.93 -4.81
CA VAL A 30 12.40 2.08 -5.72
C VAL A 30 11.02 2.50 -6.19
N LYS A 31 10.15 1.52 -6.46
CA LYS A 31 8.80 1.73 -6.98
C LYS A 31 7.76 1.24 -5.98
N ALA A 32 6.71 2.03 -5.76
CA ALA A 32 5.60 1.61 -4.92
C ALA A 32 4.93 0.34 -5.46
N GLN A 33 4.75 -0.64 -4.59
CA GLN A 33 4.13 -1.92 -4.90
C GLN A 33 2.87 -2.10 -4.07
N SER A 34 1.79 -2.57 -4.70
CA SER A 34 0.56 -2.86 -3.99
C SER A 34 0.31 -4.35 -3.87
N VAL A 35 -0.23 -4.79 -2.75
CA VAL A 35 -0.66 -6.16 -2.54
C VAL A 35 -2.00 -6.20 -1.81
N ALA A 36 -2.94 -6.97 -2.34
CA ALA A 36 -4.23 -7.22 -1.69
C ALA A 36 -4.12 -8.50 -0.85
N LEU A 37 -4.40 -8.37 0.43
CA LEU A 37 -4.35 -9.43 1.42
C LEU A 37 -5.73 -9.69 2.00
N LYS A 38 -5.99 -10.93 2.40
CA LYS A 38 -7.20 -11.30 3.14
C LYS A 38 -6.82 -11.67 4.56
N PHE A 39 -7.45 -11.04 5.51
CA PHE A 39 -7.25 -11.34 6.92
C PHE A 39 -8.59 -11.62 7.59
N LYS A 40 -8.63 -12.59 8.51
CA LYS A 40 -9.83 -12.97 9.23
C LYS A 40 -9.72 -12.54 10.69
N LYS A 41 -10.62 -11.67 11.15
CA LYS A 41 -10.71 -11.23 12.52
C LYS A 41 -12.13 -11.49 13.06
N ASN A 42 -12.23 -12.15 14.20
CA ASN A 42 -13.51 -12.46 14.88
C ASN A 42 -14.59 -13.05 13.96
N GLY A 43 -14.19 -13.94 13.04
CA GLY A 43 -15.10 -14.58 12.10
C GLY A 43 -15.43 -13.77 10.84
N SER A 44 -15.11 -12.48 10.80
CA SER A 44 -15.27 -11.60 9.65
C SER A 44 -14.03 -11.58 8.75
N ASN A 45 -14.25 -11.47 7.44
CA ASN A 45 -13.16 -11.36 6.46
C ASN A 45 -12.91 -9.89 6.13
N TYR A 46 -11.66 -9.48 6.18
CA TYR A 46 -11.19 -8.14 5.80
C TYR A 46 -10.27 -8.23 4.59
N ASN A 47 -10.40 -7.26 3.69
CA ASN A 47 -9.48 -7.10 2.57
C ASN A 47 -8.57 -5.92 2.90
N LEU A 48 -7.27 -6.17 3.00
CA LEU A 48 -6.25 -5.15 3.25
C LEU A 48 -5.49 -4.91 1.96
N ASN A 49 -5.46 -3.66 1.49
CA ASN A 49 -4.63 -3.26 0.36
C ASN A 49 -3.40 -2.55 0.93
N LEU A 50 -2.26 -3.25 0.98
CA LEU A 50 -1.00 -2.67 1.41
C LEU A 50 -0.29 -2.06 0.21
N ILE A 51 0.23 -0.84 0.38
CA ILE A 51 1.11 -0.19 -0.57
C ILE A 51 2.48 -0.04 0.10
N ASP A 52 3.46 -0.79 -0.40
CA ASP A 52 4.85 -0.65 0.02
C ASP A 52 5.48 0.53 -0.72
N THR A 53 6.02 1.49 0.03
CA THR A 53 6.54 2.75 -0.52
C THR A 53 8.05 2.83 -0.36
N PRO A 54 8.76 3.48 -1.32
CA PRO A 54 10.17 3.78 -1.15
C PRO A 54 10.41 4.63 0.10
N GLY A 55 11.49 4.33 0.85
CA GLY A 55 11.89 5.12 2.02
C GLY A 55 12.87 6.26 1.73
N HIS A 56 13.35 6.41 0.48
CA HIS A 56 14.40 7.37 0.14
C HIS A 56 13.80 8.70 -0.35
N VAL A 57 14.43 9.82 0.04
CA VAL A 57 13.95 11.18 -0.29
C VAL A 57 13.85 11.46 -1.79
N ASP A 58 14.67 10.81 -2.61
CA ASP A 58 14.62 10.97 -4.07
C ASP A 58 13.30 10.50 -4.68
N PHE A 59 12.53 9.68 -3.97
CA PHE A 59 11.24 9.14 -4.39
C PHE A 59 10.05 9.79 -3.68
N ALA A 60 10.23 11.01 -3.14
CA ALA A 60 9.18 11.71 -2.39
C ALA A 60 7.89 11.91 -3.20
N TYR A 61 7.98 12.05 -4.52
CA TYR A 61 6.82 12.18 -5.40
C TYR A 61 6.00 10.89 -5.47
N GLU A 62 6.65 9.73 -5.64
CA GLU A 62 6.02 8.41 -5.64
C GLU A 62 5.36 8.11 -4.29
N VAL A 63 6.05 8.46 -3.19
CA VAL A 63 5.53 8.33 -1.83
C VAL A 63 4.28 9.17 -1.65
N SER A 64 4.31 10.44 -2.04
CA SER A 64 3.16 11.36 -1.90
C SER A 64 1.93 10.87 -2.68
N ARG A 65 2.11 10.36 -3.90
CA ARG A 65 1.02 9.79 -4.70
C ARG A 65 0.45 8.52 -4.08
N SER A 66 1.30 7.68 -3.52
CA SER A 66 0.89 6.45 -2.84
C SER A 66 0.10 6.77 -1.58
N LEU A 67 0.56 7.74 -0.78
CA LEU A 67 -0.14 8.21 0.42
C LEU A 67 -1.52 8.79 0.09
N ALA A 68 -1.65 9.55 -0.99
CA ALA A 68 -2.94 10.09 -1.44
C ALA A 68 -4.00 9.00 -1.75
N ALA A 69 -3.56 7.77 -1.97
CA ALA A 69 -4.41 6.62 -2.19
C ALA A 69 -4.64 5.77 -0.93
N CYS A 70 -4.09 6.16 0.22
CA CYS A 70 -4.23 5.39 1.46
C CYS A 70 -5.35 5.96 2.34
N ASP A 71 -5.88 5.13 3.23
CA ASP A 71 -6.83 5.52 4.27
C ASP A 71 -6.11 5.68 5.63
N GLY A 72 -4.89 5.17 5.73
CA GLY A 72 -3.97 5.33 6.85
C GLY A 72 -2.57 4.88 6.47
N ALA A 73 -1.60 5.16 7.33
CA ALA A 73 -0.20 4.84 7.10
C ALA A 73 0.42 4.17 8.35
N ILE A 74 1.18 3.12 8.11
CA ILE A 74 2.01 2.50 9.13
C ILE A 74 3.37 3.20 9.13
N LEU A 75 3.71 3.84 10.23
CA LEU A 75 5.03 4.42 10.45
C LEU A 75 5.94 3.37 11.08
N LEU A 76 6.66 2.64 10.24
CA LEU A 76 7.53 1.54 10.67
C LEU A 76 8.92 2.07 11.06
N ILE A 77 9.28 1.93 12.32
CA ILE A 77 10.53 2.44 12.89
C ILE A 77 11.38 1.28 13.41
N ASP A 78 12.68 1.32 13.10
CA ASP A 78 13.67 0.38 13.64
C ASP A 78 13.90 0.67 15.11
N ALA A 79 13.53 -0.27 15.99
CA ALA A 79 13.66 -0.12 17.44
C ALA A 79 15.12 -0.04 17.92
N SER A 80 16.10 -0.36 17.07
CA SER A 80 17.52 -0.24 17.38
C SER A 80 18.10 1.12 16.98
N GLN A 81 17.58 1.73 15.90
CA GLN A 81 18.08 2.99 15.35
C GLN A 81 17.29 4.20 15.86
N GLY A 82 15.95 4.09 15.97
CA GLY A 82 15.09 5.19 16.36
C GLY A 82 14.58 6.02 15.18
N VAL A 83 14.20 7.28 15.45
CA VAL A 83 13.62 8.18 14.46
C VAL A 83 14.70 8.80 13.58
N GLU A 84 14.67 8.50 12.28
CA GLU A 84 15.59 9.06 11.30
C GLU A 84 14.97 10.24 10.54
N ALA A 85 15.80 11.08 9.92
CA ALA A 85 15.34 12.26 9.17
C ALA A 85 14.38 11.92 8.02
N GLN A 86 14.58 10.77 7.36
CA GLN A 86 13.69 10.30 6.29
C GLN A 86 12.32 9.90 6.83
N THR A 87 12.27 9.29 8.01
CA THR A 87 11.05 8.94 8.73
C THR A 87 10.20 10.18 8.99
N LEU A 88 10.82 11.26 9.46
CA LEU A 88 10.15 12.54 9.70
C LEU A 88 9.50 13.12 8.46
N SER A 89 10.27 13.21 7.37
CA SER A 89 9.78 13.79 6.10
C SER A 89 8.57 13.04 5.56
N THR A 90 8.61 11.70 5.58
CA THR A 90 7.51 10.88 5.10
C THR A 90 6.30 10.95 6.03
N CYS A 91 6.52 10.98 7.34
CA CYS A 91 5.46 11.09 8.34
C CYS A 91 4.71 12.42 8.23
N TYR A 92 5.41 13.54 8.09
CA TYR A 92 4.76 14.85 7.92
C TYR A 92 3.95 14.92 6.62
N ASN A 93 4.43 14.33 5.53
CA ASN A 93 3.66 14.25 4.29
C ASN A 93 2.35 13.45 4.50
N ALA A 94 2.38 12.36 5.27
CA ALA A 94 1.19 11.59 5.58
C ALA A 94 0.21 12.38 6.48
N ILE A 95 0.72 13.12 7.47
CA ILE A 95 -0.09 13.99 8.35
C ILE A 95 -0.74 15.13 7.54
N GLU A 96 -0.01 15.77 6.65
CA GLU A 96 -0.53 16.84 5.78
C GLU A 96 -1.66 16.35 4.87
N GLN A 97 -1.65 15.08 4.50
CA GLN A 97 -2.73 14.45 3.74
C GLN A 97 -3.90 13.97 4.60
N GLY A 98 -3.85 14.17 5.93
CA GLY A 98 -4.91 13.81 6.86
C GLY A 98 -5.02 12.32 7.16
N LEU A 99 -3.96 11.55 6.92
CA LEU A 99 -3.97 10.11 7.17
C LEU A 99 -3.89 9.78 8.66
N THR A 100 -4.57 8.72 9.06
CA THR A 100 -4.34 8.09 10.37
C THR A 100 -2.97 7.43 10.38
N ILE A 101 -2.11 7.81 11.32
CA ILE A 101 -0.75 7.29 11.44
C ILE A 101 -0.69 6.27 12.58
N LEU A 102 -0.29 5.05 12.25
CA LEU A 102 -0.04 3.99 13.22
C LEU A 102 1.47 3.77 13.38
N PRO A 103 2.10 4.26 14.48
CA PRO A 103 3.50 3.99 14.75
C PRO A 103 3.70 2.52 15.12
N VAL A 104 4.73 1.89 14.55
CA VAL A 104 5.09 0.49 14.78
C VAL A 104 6.58 0.35 14.94
N LEU A 105 7.04 -0.29 16.00
CA LEU A 105 8.44 -0.56 16.25
C LEU A 105 8.81 -1.95 15.76
N ASN A 106 9.76 -2.02 14.84
CA ASN A 106 10.22 -3.28 14.25
C ASN A 106 11.63 -3.62 14.73
N LYS A 107 12.04 -4.86 14.49
CA LYS A 107 13.35 -5.42 14.83
C LYS A 107 13.61 -5.54 16.33
N ILE A 108 12.58 -5.83 17.10
CA ILE A 108 12.72 -6.06 18.56
C ILE A 108 13.58 -7.30 18.90
N ASP A 109 13.85 -8.15 17.92
CA ASP A 109 14.75 -9.30 18.02
C ASP A 109 16.24 -8.92 18.10
N LEU A 110 16.61 -7.68 17.78
CA LEU A 110 17.99 -7.23 17.83
C LEU A 110 18.44 -6.92 19.27
N PRO A 111 19.67 -7.29 19.66
CA PRO A 111 20.18 -7.06 21.02
C PRO A 111 20.23 -5.57 21.43
N GLN A 112 20.38 -4.66 20.47
CA GLN A 112 20.43 -3.22 20.68
C GLN A 112 19.06 -2.53 20.58
N SER A 113 17.98 -3.31 20.47
CA SER A 113 16.63 -2.79 20.41
C SER A 113 16.24 -2.14 21.75
N ASP A 114 15.71 -0.93 21.71
CA ASP A 114 15.19 -0.18 22.86
C ASP A 114 13.84 0.47 22.52
N PRO A 115 12.75 -0.29 22.56
CA PRO A 115 11.41 0.21 22.23
C PRO A 115 10.96 1.39 23.09
N ASP A 116 11.29 1.40 24.39
CA ASP A 116 10.85 2.45 25.31
C ASP A 116 11.52 3.80 25.00
N ARG A 117 12.80 3.78 24.62
CA ARG A 117 13.50 4.96 24.12
C ARG A 117 12.87 5.47 22.84
N VAL A 118 12.63 4.59 21.88
CA VAL A 118 12.11 4.96 20.55
C VAL A 118 10.68 5.48 20.63
N LYS A 119 9.82 4.94 21.51
CA LYS A 119 8.49 5.50 21.77
C LYS A 119 8.56 6.96 22.22
N LYS A 120 9.44 7.28 23.16
CA LYS A 120 9.66 8.67 23.60
C LYS A 120 10.19 9.56 22.48
N GLU A 121 11.12 9.06 21.67
CA GLU A 121 11.60 9.80 20.49
C GLU A 121 10.47 10.15 19.53
N ILE A 122 9.55 9.22 19.26
CA ILE A 122 8.38 9.45 18.42
C ILE A 122 7.51 10.58 18.98
N GLU A 123 7.20 10.53 20.28
CA GLU A 123 6.38 11.53 20.95
C GLU A 123 7.07 12.92 20.98
N GLU A 124 8.37 12.97 21.29
CA GLU A 124 9.11 14.22 21.42
C GLU A 124 9.45 14.86 20.06
N ILE A 125 9.79 14.06 19.04
CA ILE A 125 10.29 14.56 17.76
C ILE A 125 9.14 14.73 16.75
N ILE A 126 8.21 13.75 16.67
CA ILE A 126 7.12 13.75 15.69
C ILE A 126 5.86 14.39 16.29
N GLY A 127 5.63 14.21 17.59
CA GLY A 127 4.46 14.73 18.29
C GLY A 127 3.21 13.86 18.18
N ILE A 128 3.37 12.57 17.87
CA ILE A 128 2.27 11.59 17.85
C ILE A 128 2.38 10.64 19.05
N ASP A 129 1.24 10.21 19.60
CA ASP A 129 1.22 9.25 20.72
C ASP A 129 1.76 7.89 20.23
N ALA A 130 2.80 7.41 20.90
CA ALA A 130 3.42 6.11 20.66
C ALA A 130 3.41 5.20 21.89
N SER A 131 2.74 5.60 22.99
CA SER A 131 2.70 4.85 24.25
C SER A 131 2.28 3.39 24.05
N ASN A 132 1.27 3.17 23.20
CA ASN A 132 0.71 1.86 22.87
C ASN A 132 1.21 1.31 21.52
N ALA A 133 2.27 1.90 20.92
CA ALA A 133 2.77 1.45 19.63
C ALA A 133 3.18 -0.01 19.67
N PRO A 134 2.66 -0.87 18.75
CA PRO A 134 2.99 -2.27 18.70
C PRO A 134 4.47 -2.48 18.39
N CYS A 135 5.05 -3.46 19.09
CA CYS A 135 6.45 -3.84 18.94
C CYS A 135 6.51 -5.21 18.27
N ILE A 136 7.19 -5.28 17.11
CA ILE A 136 7.20 -6.49 16.30
C ILE A 136 8.61 -6.91 15.89
N SER A 137 8.76 -8.19 15.53
CA SER A 137 9.85 -8.66 14.70
C SER A 137 9.28 -9.22 13.39
N ALA A 138 9.35 -8.43 12.33
CA ALA A 138 8.90 -8.88 11.00
C ALA A 138 9.70 -10.10 10.53
N LYS A 139 10.96 -10.25 10.97
CA LYS A 139 11.84 -11.38 10.66
C LYS A 139 11.35 -12.69 11.28
N ASN A 140 10.95 -12.63 12.55
CA ASN A 140 10.52 -13.82 13.31
C ASN A 140 9.00 -14.05 13.22
N GLY A 141 8.23 -13.02 12.84
CA GLY A 141 6.78 -13.03 12.86
C GLY A 141 6.15 -12.59 14.20
N ASP A 142 6.99 -12.24 15.19
CA ASP A 142 6.53 -11.85 16.52
C ASP A 142 5.69 -10.56 16.46
N GLY A 143 4.50 -10.55 17.06
CA GLY A 143 3.59 -9.40 17.11
C GLY A 143 2.90 -9.03 15.80
N VAL A 144 3.17 -9.72 14.68
CA VAL A 144 2.63 -9.34 13.36
C VAL A 144 1.12 -9.61 13.25
N GLU A 145 0.61 -10.70 13.84
CA GLU A 145 -0.84 -10.98 13.86
C GLU A 145 -1.60 -9.94 14.67
N GLU A 146 -1.04 -9.54 15.82
CA GLU A 146 -1.60 -8.46 16.65
C GLU A 146 -1.61 -7.14 15.90
N LEU A 147 -0.52 -6.79 15.20
CA LEU A 147 -0.47 -5.62 14.33
C LEU A 147 -1.58 -5.61 13.28
N LEU A 148 -1.85 -6.74 12.62
CA LEU A 148 -2.95 -6.83 11.65
C LEU A 148 -4.32 -6.58 12.28
N ASN A 149 -4.52 -7.01 13.53
CA ASN A 149 -5.74 -6.73 14.28
C ASN A 149 -5.86 -5.24 14.63
N ILE A 150 -4.76 -4.58 15.03
CA ILE A 150 -4.71 -3.16 15.35
C ILE A 150 -4.99 -2.31 14.09
N ILE A 151 -4.41 -2.68 12.95
CA ILE A 151 -4.68 -2.01 11.66
C ILE A 151 -6.18 -1.98 11.34
N ILE A 152 -6.89 -3.10 11.57
CA ILE A 152 -8.33 -3.17 11.31
C ILE A 152 -9.13 -2.29 12.28
N ASP A 153 -8.67 -2.13 13.52
CA ASP A 153 -9.37 -1.34 14.54
C ASP A 153 -9.13 0.15 14.39
N GLU A 154 -7.93 0.56 14.02
CA GLU A 154 -7.50 1.95 14.06
C GLU A 154 -7.51 2.64 12.69
N ILE A 155 -7.22 1.93 11.59
CA ILE A 155 -7.26 2.51 10.26
C ILE A 155 -8.72 2.56 9.77
N PRO A 156 -9.25 3.73 9.39
CA PRO A 156 -10.62 3.84 8.92
C PRO A 156 -10.82 3.05 7.63
N SER A 157 -12.04 2.53 7.46
CA SER A 157 -12.44 1.93 6.19
C SER A 157 -12.53 3.00 5.09
N PRO A 158 -12.28 2.64 3.81
CA PRO A 158 -12.45 3.57 2.71
C PRO A 158 -13.85 4.18 2.69
N GLU A 159 -13.92 5.50 2.55
CA GLU A 159 -15.17 6.22 2.35
C GLU A 159 -15.52 6.25 0.87
N GLY A 160 -16.81 6.20 0.53
CA GLY A 160 -17.29 6.33 -0.84
C GLY A 160 -18.63 5.64 -1.09
N GLU A 161 -19.29 6.05 -2.16
CA GLU A 161 -20.63 5.62 -2.56
C GLU A 161 -20.55 4.59 -3.69
N ILE A 162 -20.91 3.33 -3.41
CA ILE A 162 -20.81 2.22 -4.40
C ILE A 162 -21.73 2.42 -5.61
N ASN A 163 -22.85 3.09 -5.43
CA ASN A 163 -23.87 3.28 -6.47
C ASN A 163 -23.78 4.63 -7.20
N SER A 164 -22.74 5.42 -6.92
CA SER A 164 -22.48 6.67 -7.63
C SER A 164 -21.70 6.45 -8.94
N ALA A 165 -21.47 7.53 -9.67
CA ALA A 165 -20.58 7.52 -10.82
C ALA A 165 -19.17 7.09 -10.41
N LEU A 166 -18.46 6.42 -11.33
CA LEU A 166 -17.07 6.01 -11.09
C LEU A 166 -16.17 7.24 -10.91
N GLU A 167 -15.47 7.25 -9.79
CA GLU A 167 -14.32 8.10 -9.51
C GLU A 167 -13.17 7.23 -9.04
N ALA A 168 -12.03 7.34 -9.72
CA ALA A 168 -10.84 6.57 -9.39
C ALA A 168 -9.59 7.45 -9.47
N LEU A 169 -8.72 7.28 -8.48
CA LEU A 169 -7.42 7.95 -8.41
C LEU A 169 -6.37 7.06 -9.07
N ILE A 170 -5.62 7.61 -10.03
CA ILE A 170 -4.47 6.92 -10.62
C ILE A 170 -3.26 7.14 -9.70
N ILE A 171 -2.73 6.04 -9.17
CA ILE A 171 -1.54 6.02 -8.30
C ILE A 171 -0.29 5.99 -9.17
N ASP A 172 -0.25 5.08 -10.16
CA ASP A 172 0.88 4.87 -11.04
C ASP A 172 0.41 4.33 -12.40
N SER A 173 1.29 4.43 -13.41
CA SER A 173 1.04 3.84 -14.73
C SER A 173 2.35 3.40 -15.36
N TRP A 174 2.34 2.25 -16.02
CA TRP A 174 3.51 1.72 -16.73
C TRP A 174 3.10 1.00 -18.01
N PHE A 175 4.08 0.77 -18.85
CA PHE A 175 3.90 -0.03 -20.07
C PHE A 175 4.31 -1.47 -19.80
N ASP A 176 3.38 -2.40 -20.06
CA ASP A 176 3.62 -3.85 -20.02
C ASP A 176 3.68 -4.36 -21.46
N GLN A 177 4.68 -5.17 -21.81
CA GLN A 177 4.90 -5.63 -23.18
C GLN A 177 3.75 -6.48 -23.73
N TYR A 178 2.97 -7.12 -22.86
CA TYR A 178 1.85 -7.99 -23.23
C TYR A 178 0.49 -7.32 -23.10
N LEU A 179 0.34 -6.42 -22.13
CA LEU A 179 -0.93 -5.78 -21.79
C LEU A 179 -1.02 -4.34 -22.30
N GLY A 180 0.08 -3.72 -22.74
CA GLY A 180 0.10 -2.30 -23.09
C GLY A 180 0.15 -1.39 -21.86
N VAL A 181 -0.67 -0.34 -21.83
CA VAL A 181 -0.70 0.58 -20.69
C VAL A 181 -1.50 -0.02 -19.53
N VAL A 182 -0.83 -0.20 -18.41
CA VAL A 182 -1.41 -0.64 -17.14
C VAL A 182 -1.40 0.51 -16.16
N SER A 183 -2.52 0.79 -15.53
CA SER A 183 -2.62 1.80 -14.47
C SER A 183 -2.98 1.14 -13.15
N LEU A 184 -2.28 1.54 -12.08
CA LEU A 184 -2.64 1.23 -10.70
C LEU A 184 -3.60 2.31 -10.22
N VAL A 185 -4.79 1.92 -9.79
CA VAL A 185 -5.86 2.86 -9.40
C VAL A 185 -6.47 2.48 -8.06
N LYS A 186 -6.92 3.48 -7.29
CA LYS A 186 -7.85 3.32 -6.16
C LYS A 186 -9.23 3.77 -6.59
N VAL A 187 -10.24 2.93 -6.38
CA VAL A 187 -11.64 3.30 -6.59
C VAL A 187 -12.12 4.13 -5.40
N MET A 188 -12.44 5.39 -5.65
CA MET A 188 -12.94 6.32 -4.64
C MET A 188 -14.46 6.25 -4.53
N ASN A 189 -15.15 6.25 -5.67
CA ASN A 189 -16.60 6.12 -5.77
C ASN A 189 -17.00 5.19 -6.92
N GLY A 190 -18.19 4.61 -6.84
CA GLY A 190 -18.73 3.75 -7.88
C GLY A 190 -18.01 2.41 -8.02
N LYS A 191 -17.91 1.96 -9.25
CA LYS A 191 -17.34 0.65 -9.61
C LYS A 191 -16.57 0.74 -10.91
N ILE A 192 -15.50 -0.04 -11.02
CA ILE A 192 -14.88 -0.36 -12.31
C ILE A 192 -15.39 -1.73 -12.73
N ILE A 193 -15.95 -1.84 -13.93
CA ILE A 193 -16.44 -3.11 -14.49
C ILE A 193 -15.64 -3.42 -15.75
N GLN A 194 -15.17 -4.66 -15.83
CA GLN A 194 -14.44 -5.14 -17.00
C GLN A 194 -15.30 -4.99 -18.26
N GLY A 195 -14.73 -4.44 -19.33
CA GLY A 195 -15.42 -4.20 -20.60
C GLY A 195 -16.17 -2.87 -20.65
N GLU A 196 -16.20 -2.07 -19.60
CA GLU A 196 -16.81 -0.74 -19.61
C GLU A 196 -15.83 0.35 -20.03
N LYS A 197 -16.41 1.46 -20.53
CA LYS A 197 -15.65 2.64 -20.94
C LYS A 197 -15.39 3.55 -19.74
N ILE A 198 -14.12 3.93 -19.56
CA ILE A 198 -13.67 4.85 -18.52
C ILE A 198 -13.18 6.14 -19.18
N LYS A 199 -13.67 7.29 -18.68
CA LYS A 199 -13.23 8.61 -19.13
C LYS A 199 -12.15 9.15 -18.22
N PHE A 200 -11.04 9.58 -18.79
CA PHE A 200 -9.99 10.31 -18.08
C PHE A 200 -10.37 11.78 -17.96
N ASN A 201 -10.44 12.27 -16.74
CA ASN A 201 -10.86 13.66 -16.49
C ASN A 201 -9.86 14.69 -17.05
N SER A 202 -8.56 14.40 -16.96
CA SER A 202 -7.49 15.32 -17.40
C SER A 202 -7.40 15.51 -18.92
N SER A 203 -7.63 14.43 -19.70
CA SER A 203 -7.51 14.47 -21.16
C SER A 203 -8.85 14.45 -21.89
N GLY A 204 -9.93 14.08 -21.19
CA GLY A 204 -11.23 13.85 -21.78
C GLY A 204 -11.34 12.56 -22.61
N ASN A 205 -10.25 11.83 -22.76
CA ASN A 205 -10.19 10.59 -23.54
C ASN A 205 -10.98 9.47 -22.86
N VAL A 206 -11.54 8.59 -23.69
CA VAL A 206 -12.29 7.43 -23.26
C VAL A 206 -11.54 6.17 -23.63
N HIS A 207 -11.32 5.30 -22.66
CA HIS A 207 -10.62 4.02 -22.81
C HIS A 207 -11.49 2.87 -22.36
N LEU A 208 -11.26 1.67 -22.88
CA LEU A 208 -11.92 0.45 -22.44
C LEU A 208 -11.12 -0.18 -21.30
N ALA A 209 -11.78 -0.53 -20.18
CA ALA A 209 -11.17 -1.34 -19.12
C ALA A 209 -11.16 -2.81 -19.52
N GLU A 210 -10.15 -3.24 -20.28
CA GLU A 210 -10.12 -4.61 -20.83
C GLU A 210 -9.92 -5.66 -19.76
N LYS A 211 -8.96 -5.41 -18.84
CA LYS A 211 -8.65 -6.29 -17.74
C LYS A 211 -8.48 -5.50 -16.47
N ILE A 212 -9.09 -5.99 -15.41
CA ILE A 212 -9.00 -5.41 -14.07
C ILE A 212 -8.69 -6.51 -13.05
N GLY A 213 -8.01 -6.16 -11.96
CA GLY A 213 -7.70 -7.14 -10.92
C GLY A 213 -6.77 -6.62 -9.84
N PHE A 214 -6.35 -7.51 -8.97
CA PHE A 214 -5.46 -7.24 -7.84
C PHE A 214 -4.10 -7.89 -8.03
N PHE A 215 -3.09 -7.33 -7.35
CA PHE A 215 -1.83 -8.01 -7.09
C PHE A 215 -1.93 -8.75 -5.74
N THR A 216 -1.79 -10.10 -5.77
CA THR A 216 -1.93 -10.94 -4.56
C THR A 216 -0.79 -11.94 -4.40
N PRO A 217 0.44 -11.63 -4.35
CA PRO A 217 1.44 -11.00 -5.20
C PRO A 217 1.36 -11.33 -6.69
N LYS A 218 0.63 -12.40 -7.07
CA LYS A 218 0.34 -12.71 -8.48
C LYS A 218 -0.89 -11.94 -8.93
N ARG A 219 -0.97 -11.61 -10.20
CA ARG A 219 -2.14 -10.96 -10.79
C ARG A 219 -3.37 -11.87 -10.67
N GLN A 220 -4.43 -11.36 -10.09
CA GLN A 220 -5.73 -12.02 -10.01
C GLN A 220 -6.78 -11.17 -10.73
N GLU A 221 -7.25 -11.65 -11.89
CA GLU A 221 -8.29 -10.95 -12.66
C GLU A 221 -9.63 -10.97 -11.91
N LYS A 222 -10.39 -9.89 -12.09
CA LYS A 222 -11.74 -9.68 -11.53
C LYS A 222 -12.65 -9.09 -12.59
N ASN A 223 -13.94 -9.36 -12.48
CA ASN A 223 -14.93 -8.77 -13.37
C ASN A 223 -15.40 -7.38 -12.90
N GLN A 224 -15.28 -7.10 -11.60
CA GLN A 224 -15.70 -5.85 -10.98
C GLN A 224 -14.82 -5.50 -9.79
N LEU A 225 -14.61 -4.21 -9.58
CA LEU A 225 -13.93 -3.60 -8.44
C LEU A 225 -14.81 -2.47 -7.91
N SER A 226 -14.87 -2.31 -6.59
CA SER A 226 -15.70 -1.31 -5.92
C SER A 226 -14.85 -0.39 -5.04
N VAL A 227 -15.51 0.55 -4.37
CA VAL A 227 -14.92 1.51 -3.43
C VAL A 227 -13.85 0.86 -2.54
N GLY A 228 -12.71 1.54 -2.36
CA GLY A 228 -11.55 1.10 -1.58
C GLY A 228 -10.64 0.09 -2.29
N ALA A 229 -11.03 -0.46 -3.44
CA ALA A 229 -10.19 -1.38 -4.18
C ALA A 229 -8.96 -0.66 -4.76
N VAL A 230 -7.76 -1.15 -4.44
CA VAL A 230 -6.51 -0.78 -5.11
C VAL A 230 -6.18 -1.87 -6.11
N SER A 231 -6.17 -1.52 -7.38
CA SER A 231 -6.15 -2.51 -8.46
C SER A 231 -5.37 -2.05 -9.68
N TYR A 232 -4.94 -3.00 -10.48
CA TYR A 232 -4.46 -2.71 -11.82
C TYR A 232 -5.63 -2.69 -12.82
N THR A 233 -5.56 -1.75 -13.75
CA THR A 233 -6.49 -1.64 -14.88
C THR A 233 -5.69 -1.61 -16.17
N HIS A 234 -5.98 -2.54 -17.08
CA HIS A 234 -5.43 -2.52 -18.43
C HIS A 234 -6.37 -1.70 -19.33
N LEU A 235 -5.83 -0.67 -19.94
CA LEU A 235 -6.58 0.28 -20.76
C LEU A 235 -6.12 0.19 -22.21
N THR A 236 -7.08 0.08 -23.13
CA THR A 236 -6.74 0.21 -24.55
C THR A 236 -6.29 1.63 -24.86
N LEU A 237 -5.18 1.73 -25.60
CA LEU A 237 -4.86 2.98 -26.25
C LEU A 237 -5.94 3.26 -27.32
N PRO A 238 -6.38 4.54 -27.50
CA PRO A 238 -7.27 4.85 -28.60
C PRO A 238 -6.58 4.44 -29.90
N THR A 239 -7.16 3.48 -30.60
CA THR A 239 -6.78 3.23 -31.98
C THR A 239 -7.17 4.49 -32.76
N ASN A 240 -6.20 5.23 -33.27
CA ASN A 240 -6.46 6.25 -34.26
C ASN A 240 -7.11 5.54 -35.45
N SER A 241 -8.44 5.53 -35.48
CA SER A 241 -9.17 5.28 -36.73
C SER A 241 -8.99 6.53 -37.58
N ASN A 242 -8.01 6.45 -38.49
CA ASN A 242 -7.96 7.34 -39.65
C ASN A 242 -9.23 7.22 -40.48
#